data_614b631e838b24632fbb85c2f8b895c8
#
_entry.id   614b631e838b24632fbb85c2f8b895c8
#
_cell.length_a   1.000
_cell.length_b   1.000
_cell.length_c   1.000
_cell.angle_alpha   90.00
_cell.angle_beta   90.00
_cell.angle_gamma   90.00
#
_symmetry.space_group_name_H-M   'P 1'
#
loop_
_entity.id
_entity.type
_entity.pdbx_description
1 polymer ?
#
loop_
_entity_poly.entity_id
_entity_poly.type
_entity_poly.pdbx_seq_one_letter_code
_entity_poly.pdbx_strand_id
1 'polypeptide(L)'
;IRKAVAAWQGYFESLKAYKKNPAGFTGKPKIPGYKQDEEYIAWFSKQVAKLKEEDGRCYIQFVNNPDRFEIGKASLYGDVKYVKTEVKPMYGKYYILITFDDNIAEIEAPENPKRILGLDPGVNNFLGVANNFGGVPFVMNGRAVKSANQRFNKKRAKLISSVTKGSDSKTSVKYSKQLNILSQRRESFLRDYFYKCAWYICRYAKAADVDVIVM
;
A
#
# COMPACT_ATOMS: atom_id res chain seq x y z
N ILE A 1 -4.29 2.25 22.54
CA ILE A 1 -4.13 3.46 23.34
C ILE A 1 -3.35 4.54 22.58
N ARG A 2 -2.11 4.32 22.09
CA ARG A 2 -1.29 5.36 21.42
C ARG A 2 -1.98 6.04 20.23
N LYS A 3 -2.71 5.30 19.38
CA LYS A 3 -3.47 5.90 18.26
C LYS A 3 -4.61 6.79 18.73
N ALA A 4 -5.28 6.46 19.83
CA ALA A 4 -6.31 7.30 20.41
C ALA A 4 -5.70 8.60 20.95
N VAL A 5 -4.59 8.51 21.67
CA VAL A 5 -3.86 9.69 22.16
C VAL A 5 -3.45 10.60 21.01
N ALA A 6 -2.85 10.05 19.95
CA ALA A 6 -2.45 10.82 18.77
C ALA A 6 -3.66 11.49 18.07
N ALA A 7 -4.81 10.81 17.99
CA ALA A 7 -6.02 11.39 17.43
C ALA A 7 -6.54 12.58 18.24
N TRP A 8 -6.50 12.48 19.57
CA TRP A 8 -6.86 13.59 20.45
C TRP A 8 -5.87 14.74 20.38
N GLN A 9 -4.57 14.47 20.33
CA GLN A 9 -3.55 15.50 20.13
C GLN A 9 -3.77 16.25 18.82
N GLY A 10 -3.96 15.54 17.70
CA GLY A 10 -4.27 16.13 16.40
C GLY A 10 -5.55 16.97 16.40
N TYR A 11 -6.58 16.52 17.14
CA TYR A 11 -7.80 17.31 17.33
C TYR A 11 -7.51 18.63 18.03
N PHE A 12 -6.78 18.63 19.16
CA PHE A 12 -6.48 19.84 19.89
C PHE A 12 -5.58 20.80 19.10
N GLU A 13 -4.62 20.29 18.34
CA GLU A 13 -3.78 21.10 17.44
C GLU A 13 -4.63 21.73 16.33
N SER A 14 -5.50 20.95 15.69
CA SER A 14 -6.42 21.46 14.68
C SER A 14 -7.38 22.50 15.24
N LEU A 15 -7.85 22.32 16.48
CA LEU A 15 -8.72 23.28 17.14
C LEU A 15 -7.99 24.61 17.46
N LYS A 16 -6.72 24.54 17.84
CA LYS A 16 -5.87 25.74 18.02
C LYS A 16 -5.66 26.47 16.70
N ALA A 17 -5.36 25.74 15.63
CA ALA A 17 -5.19 26.30 14.30
C ALA A 17 -6.50 26.93 13.77
N TYR A 18 -7.63 26.27 13.97
CA TYR A 18 -8.95 26.78 13.60
C TYR A 18 -9.29 28.09 14.31
N LYS A 19 -8.97 28.22 15.63
CA LYS A 19 -9.18 29.47 16.38
C LYS A 19 -8.36 30.63 15.83
N LYS A 20 -7.16 30.37 15.27
CA LYS A 20 -6.31 31.40 14.67
C LYS A 20 -6.75 31.82 13.27
N ASN A 21 -7.17 30.85 12.45
CA ASN A 21 -7.60 31.09 11.06
C ASN A 21 -8.76 30.16 10.68
N PRO A 22 -10.01 30.51 11.00
CA PRO A 22 -11.19 29.71 10.65
C PRO A 22 -11.40 29.57 9.14
N ALA A 23 -11.00 30.58 8.35
CA ALA A 23 -11.20 30.59 6.89
C ALA A 23 -10.34 29.53 6.16
N GLY A 24 -9.26 29.03 6.77
CA GLY A 24 -8.42 27.97 6.22
C GLY A 24 -8.98 26.55 6.39
N PHE A 25 -10.17 26.42 6.99
CA PHE A 25 -10.79 25.11 7.25
C PHE A 25 -12.16 25.01 6.57
N THR A 26 -12.51 23.82 6.12
CA THR A 26 -13.84 23.52 5.58
C THR A 26 -14.94 23.49 6.65
N GLY A 27 -14.57 23.55 7.94
CA GLY A 27 -15.46 23.58 9.07
C GLY A 27 -14.75 23.37 10.39
N LYS A 28 -15.47 23.54 11.51
CA LYS A 28 -14.92 23.33 12.85
C LYS A 28 -14.43 21.87 13.04
N PRO A 29 -13.20 21.66 13.54
CA PRO A 29 -12.70 20.33 13.84
C PRO A 29 -13.63 19.55 14.77
N LYS A 30 -13.90 18.28 14.43
CA LYS A 30 -14.77 17.41 15.22
C LYS A 30 -13.96 16.54 16.16
N ILE A 31 -14.53 16.22 17.30
CA ILE A 31 -13.96 15.31 18.29
C ILE A 31 -13.74 13.94 17.63
N PRO A 32 -12.60 13.27 17.89
CA PRO A 32 -12.36 11.93 17.41
C PRO A 32 -13.46 10.97 17.85
N GLY A 33 -14.09 10.30 16.90
CA GLY A 33 -15.12 9.31 17.16
C GLY A 33 -14.56 7.95 17.53
N TYR A 34 -15.41 7.07 18.05
CA TYR A 34 -15.07 5.66 18.24
C TYR A 34 -14.91 4.98 16.88
N LYS A 35 -13.95 4.06 16.79
CA LYS A 35 -13.83 3.19 15.63
C LYS A 35 -15.03 2.24 15.58
N GLN A 36 -15.73 2.24 14.44
CA GLN A 36 -16.86 1.35 14.21
C GLN A 36 -16.43 0.01 13.58
N ASP A 37 -15.23 -0.06 13.05
CA ASP A 37 -14.71 -1.29 12.45
C ASP A 37 -14.14 -2.21 13.53
N GLU A 38 -14.60 -3.47 13.58
CA GLU A 38 -14.06 -4.51 14.45
C GLU A 38 -12.62 -4.91 14.04
N GLU A 39 -12.29 -4.78 12.76
CA GLU A 39 -10.99 -5.08 12.21
C GLU A 39 -10.21 -3.79 11.92
N TYR A 40 -9.07 -3.60 12.56
CA TYR A 40 -8.18 -2.46 12.34
C TYR A 40 -6.71 -2.87 12.29
N ILE A 41 -5.89 -2.03 11.68
CA ILE A 41 -4.45 -2.24 11.64
C ILE A 41 -3.88 -2.02 13.04
N ALA A 42 -3.32 -3.07 13.63
CA ALA A 42 -2.56 -2.98 14.86
C ALA A 42 -1.11 -2.62 14.55
N TRP A 43 -0.62 -1.56 15.19
CA TRP A 43 0.74 -1.06 15.02
C TRP A 43 1.59 -1.40 16.24
N PHE A 44 2.80 -1.87 16.00
CA PHE A 44 3.76 -2.28 17.03
C PHE A 44 5.10 -1.58 16.80
N SER A 45 5.60 -0.91 17.84
CA SER A 45 6.95 -0.34 17.83
C SER A 45 8.00 -1.44 17.96
N LYS A 46 9.26 -1.12 17.65
CA LYS A 46 10.41 -2.04 17.85
C LYS A 46 10.59 -2.52 19.30
N GLN A 47 10.00 -1.84 20.28
CA GLN A 47 10.00 -2.29 21.67
C GLN A 47 9.06 -3.47 21.92
N VAL A 48 7.96 -3.56 21.15
CA VAL A 48 6.91 -4.57 21.32
C VAL A 48 7.05 -5.70 20.29
N ALA A 49 7.42 -5.39 19.05
CA ALA A 49 7.76 -6.37 18.03
C ALA A 49 9.24 -6.24 17.72
N LYS A 50 10.00 -7.27 18.05
CA LYS A 50 11.47 -7.27 17.94
C LYS A 50 11.88 -8.08 16.71
N LEU A 51 12.80 -7.52 15.93
CA LEU A 51 13.53 -8.27 14.91
C LEU A 51 14.63 -9.06 15.62
N LYS A 52 14.71 -10.34 15.35
CA LYS A 52 15.76 -11.24 15.84
C LYS A 52 16.40 -11.98 14.69
N GLU A 53 17.68 -12.27 14.82
CA GLU A 53 18.43 -13.11 13.91
C GLU A 53 18.91 -14.35 14.66
N GLU A 54 18.70 -15.52 14.09
CA GLU A 54 19.15 -16.82 14.58
C GLU A 54 19.46 -17.71 13.37
N ASP A 55 20.60 -18.37 13.37
CA ASP A 55 21.03 -19.31 12.31
C ASP A 55 20.93 -18.75 10.88
N GLY A 56 21.27 -17.46 10.71
CA GLY A 56 21.21 -16.78 9.42
C GLY A 56 19.78 -16.51 8.90
N ARG A 57 18.79 -16.58 9.77
CA ARG A 57 17.39 -16.28 9.49
C ARG A 57 16.87 -15.17 10.39
N CYS A 58 15.99 -14.33 9.85
CA CYS A 58 15.33 -13.26 10.59
C CYS A 58 13.92 -13.63 10.99
N TYR A 59 13.55 -13.22 12.21
CA TYR A 59 12.25 -13.48 12.84
C TYR A 59 11.69 -12.21 13.44
N ILE A 60 10.37 -12.04 13.35
CA ILE A 60 9.65 -11.08 14.20
C ILE A 60 9.07 -11.83 15.39
N GLN A 61 9.37 -11.34 16.59
CA GLN A 61 8.82 -11.84 17.85
C GLN A 61 8.14 -10.71 18.61
N PHE A 62 6.89 -10.94 19.00
CA PHE A 62 6.16 -9.99 19.85
C PHE A 62 6.50 -10.24 21.32
N VAL A 63 6.63 -9.16 22.09
CA VAL A 63 6.84 -9.26 23.54
C VAL A 63 5.66 -9.97 24.17
N ASN A 64 5.93 -10.88 25.12
CA ASN A 64 4.97 -11.75 25.80
C ASN A 64 4.28 -12.78 24.86
N ASN A 65 4.83 -13.02 23.68
CA ASN A 65 4.40 -14.12 22.81
C ASN A 65 5.59 -15.03 22.52
N PRO A 66 5.50 -16.33 22.78
CA PRO A 66 6.56 -17.28 22.46
C PRO A 66 6.72 -17.50 20.96
N ASP A 67 5.67 -17.26 20.17
CA ASP A 67 5.67 -17.51 18.73
C ASP A 67 6.61 -16.56 18.00
N ARG A 68 7.35 -17.12 17.04
CA ARG A 68 8.25 -16.39 16.15
C ARG A 68 7.75 -16.52 14.72
N PHE A 69 7.75 -15.42 14.02
CA PHE A 69 7.35 -15.37 12.60
C PHE A 69 8.61 -15.21 11.76
N GLU A 70 8.99 -16.27 11.06
CA GLU A 70 10.12 -16.21 10.12
C GLU A 70 9.79 -15.27 8.97
N ILE A 71 10.71 -14.38 8.62
CA ILE A 71 10.54 -13.40 7.55
C ILE A 71 11.52 -13.62 6.40
N GLY A 72 12.53 -14.47 6.58
CA GLY A 72 13.46 -14.86 5.53
C GLY A 72 14.91 -14.94 6.00
N LYS A 73 15.83 -15.06 5.04
CA LYS A 73 17.27 -15.11 5.31
C LYS A 73 17.77 -13.74 5.77
N ALA A 74 18.68 -13.72 6.75
CA ALA A 74 19.28 -12.49 7.27
C ALA A 74 20.00 -11.69 6.17
N SER A 75 20.62 -12.38 5.20
CA SER A 75 21.28 -11.73 4.06
C SER A 75 20.38 -10.85 3.19
N LEU A 76 19.04 -11.00 3.26
CA LEU A 76 18.09 -10.16 2.56
C LEU A 76 17.85 -8.81 3.24
N TYR A 77 18.25 -8.71 4.52
CA TYR A 77 17.97 -7.54 5.36
C TYR A 77 19.24 -6.77 5.78
N GLY A 78 20.41 -7.23 5.39
CA GLY A 78 21.73 -6.62 5.48
C GLY A 78 21.82 -5.34 6.34
N ASP A 79 22.10 -4.23 5.71
CA ASP A 79 22.29 -2.93 6.38
C ASP A 79 20.98 -2.15 6.62
N VAL A 80 19.81 -2.77 6.42
CA VAL A 80 18.54 -2.06 6.60
C VAL A 80 18.15 -1.98 8.08
N LYS A 81 17.58 -0.84 8.45
CA LYS A 81 17.14 -0.58 9.81
C LYS A 81 15.67 -0.94 9.99
N TYR A 82 15.38 -1.88 10.89
CA TYR A 82 14.02 -2.18 11.25
C TYR A 82 13.32 -0.99 11.92
N VAL A 83 12.13 -0.62 11.42
CA VAL A 83 11.36 0.56 11.89
C VAL A 83 10.17 0.14 12.73
N LYS A 84 9.27 -0.67 12.18
CA LYS A 84 8.00 -1.07 12.83
C LYS A 84 7.41 -2.33 12.23
N THR A 85 6.48 -2.91 12.97
CA THR A 85 5.61 -3.99 12.48
C THR A 85 4.14 -3.57 12.59
N GLU A 86 3.35 -3.91 11.58
CA GLU A 86 1.91 -3.72 11.56
C GLU A 86 1.22 -5.06 11.29
N VAL A 87 0.14 -5.35 12.00
CA VAL A 87 -0.74 -6.48 11.70
C VAL A 87 -2.01 -5.93 11.07
N LYS A 88 -2.24 -6.30 9.83
CA LYS A 88 -3.36 -5.82 9.03
C LYS A 88 -4.32 -6.96 8.70
N PRO A 89 -5.58 -6.89 9.16
CA PRO A 89 -6.61 -7.80 8.68
C PRO A 89 -6.95 -7.48 7.23
N MET A 90 -6.96 -8.49 6.36
CA MET A 90 -7.27 -8.34 4.95
C MET A 90 -7.72 -9.70 4.37
N TYR A 91 -8.85 -9.72 3.69
CA TYR A 91 -9.41 -10.92 3.04
C TYR A 91 -9.62 -12.10 3.99
N GLY A 92 -10.05 -11.84 5.24
CA GLY A 92 -10.25 -12.86 6.26
C GLY A 92 -8.97 -13.52 6.77
N LYS A 93 -7.82 -12.87 6.58
CA LYS A 93 -6.50 -13.26 7.08
C LYS A 93 -5.82 -12.08 7.74
N TYR A 94 -4.77 -12.35 8.50
CA TYR A 94 -3.90 -11.33 9.06
C TYR A 94 -2.57 -11.32 8.32
N TYR A 95 -2.13 -10.13 7.92
CA TYR A 95 -0.85 -9.90 7.27
C TYR A 95 0.06 -9.15 8.23
N ILE A 96 1.27 -9.65 8.41
CA ILE A 96 2.33 -8.95 9.14
C ILE A 96 3.10 -8.13 8.11
N LEU A 97 3.01 -6.81 8.24
CA LEU A 97 3.74 -5.85 7.43
C LEU A 97 4.93 -5.33 8.23
N ILE A 98 6.12 -5.48 7.70
CA ILE A 98 7.35 -5.08 8.37
C ILE A 98 7.96 -3.94 7.56
N THR A 99 8.21 -2.82 8.21
CA THR A 99 8.83 -1.65 7.59
C THR A 99 10.30 -1.61 7.96
N PHE A 100 11.14 -1.53 6.97
CA PHE A 100 12.57 -1.28 7.08
C PHE A 100 12.91 0.08 6.46
N ASP A 101 13.96 0.70 6.97
CA ASP A 101 14.61 1.86 6.40
C ASP A 101 15.93 1.36 5.80
N ASP A 102 16.12 1.56 4.53
CA ASP A 102 17.30 1.09 3.79
C ASP A 102 18.49 2.05 3.91
N ASN A 103 18.32 3.15 4.64
CA ASN A 103 19.31 4.19 4.83
C ASN A 103 19.88 4.78 3.52
N ILE A 104 19.19 4.56 2.40
CA ILE A 104 19.57 5.17 1.12
C ILE A 104 19.23 6.66 1.20
N ALA A 105 20.23 7.51 1.01
CA ALA A 105 20.00 8.95 0.91
C ALA A 105 19.08 9.24 -0.29
N GLU A 106 18.22 10.24 -0.16
CA GLU A 106 17.48 10.74 -1.31
C GLU A 106 18.46 11.19 -2.39
N ILE A 107 18.32 10.61 -3.57
CA ILE A 107 19.11 11.03 -4.74
C ILE A 107 18.40 12.24 -5.32
N GLU A 108 19.02 13.40 -5.19
CA GLU A 108 18.53 14.61 -5.87
C GLU A 108 18.62 14.42 -7.38
N ALA A 109 17.57 14.86 -8.08
CA ALA A 109 17.60 14.86 -9.53
C ALA A 109 18.73 15.80 -10.02
N PRO A 110 19.48 15.42 -11.07
CA PRO A 110 20.51 16.31 -11.62
C PRO A 110 19.88 17.64 -12.05
N GLU A 111 20.58 18.76 -11.81
CA GLU A 111 20.09 20.09 -12.16
C GLU A 111 19.76 20.24 -13.67
N ASN A 112 20.50 19.56 -14.53
CA ASN A 112 20.31 19.58 -15.98
C ASN A 112 20.24 18.15 -16.54
N PRO A 113 19.11 17.44 -16.39
CA PRO A 113 18.97 16.08 -16.91
C PRO A 113 18.96 16.11 -18.44
N LYS A 114 19.81 15.30 -19.06
CA LYS A 114 19.92 15.18 -20.52
C LYS A 114 18.97 14.15 -21.09
N ARG A 115 18.77 13.04 -20.37
CA ARG A 115 17.97 11.89 -20.80
C ARG A 115 16.78 11.74 -19.88
N ILE A 116 15.62 12.15 -20.36
CA ILE A 116 14.39 12.19 -19.59
C ILE A 116 13.42 11.15 -20.14
N LEU A 117 12.83 10.36 -19.25
CA LEU A 117 11.74 9.43 -19.56
C LEU A 117 10.43 9.95 -18.96
N GLY A 118 9.47 10.28 -19.81
CA GLY A 118 8.14 10.70 -19.40
C GLY A 118 7.19 9.51 -19.31
N LEU A 119 6.45 9.41 -18.19
CA LEU A 119 5.46 8.39 -17.93
C LEU A 119 4.08 9.04 -17.76
N ASP A 120 3.12 8.63 -18.59
CA ASP A 120 1.72 9.10 -18.53
C ASP A 120 0.78 7.96 -18.13
N PRO A 121 0.32 7.91 -16.85
CA PRO A 121 -0.65 6.92 -16.40
C PRO A 121 -2.03 7.17 -17.01
N GLY A 122 -2.59 6.16 -17.64
CA GLY A 122 -3.88 6.26 -18.32
C GLY A 122 -4.90 5.20 -17.93
N VAL A 123 -6.16 5.43 -18.25
CA VAL A 123 -7.28 4.52 -17.94
C VAL A 123 -7.36 3.35 -18.92
N ASN A 124 -7.12 3.58 -20.19
CA ASN A 124 -7.19 2.56 -21.24
C ASN A 124 -5.83 1.92 -21.53
N ASN A 125 -4.82 2.74 -21.57
CA ASN A 125 -3.44 2.33 -21.55
C ASN A 125 -2.95 2.48 -20.10
N PHE A 126 -2.30 1.45 -19.58
CA PHE A 126 -1.80 1.51 -18.20
C PHE A 126 -0.76 2.62 -18.04
N LEU A 127 0.10 2.76 -19.06
CA LEU A 127 1.17 3.75 -19.06
C LEU A 127 1.58 4.08 -20.49
N GLY A 128 1.58 5.36 -20.84
CA GLY A 128 2.26 5.89 -22.01
C GLY A 128 3.70 6.22 -21.65
N VAL A 129 4.66 5.88 -22.51
CA VAL A 129 6.09 6.10 -22.27
C VAL A 129 6.68 6.85 -23.44
N ALA A 130 7.23 8.03 -23.17
CA ALA A 130 7.92 8.88 -24.14
C ALA A 130 9.29 9.29 -23.60
N ASN A 131 10.17 9.74 -24.49
CA ASN A 131 11.53 10.14 -24.10
C ASN A 131 12.03 11.28 -25.01
N ASN A 132 13.07 11.99 -24.56
CA ASN A 132 13.69 13.10 -25.29
C ASN A 132 14.98 12.71 -26.01
N PHE A 133 15.37 11.42 -26.01
CA PHE A 133 16.65 10.93 -26.55
C PHE A 133 16.50 10.07 -27.82
N GLY A 134 15.38 10.21 -28.54
CA GLY A 134 15.16 9.54 -29.84
C GLY A 134 14.78 8.07 -29.76
N GLY A 135 14.50 7.53 -28.57
CA GLY A 135 13.96 6.18 -28.41
C GLY A 135 12.50 6.10 -28.88
N VAL A 136 12.08 4.94 -29.38
CA VAL A 136 10.70 4.74 -29.82
C VAL A 136 9.74 4.81 -28.65
N PRO A 137 8.74 5.73 -28.66
CA PRO A 137 7.70 5.75 -27.65
C PRO A 137 6.88 4.46 -27.65
N PHE A 138 6.45 4.02 -26.49
CA PHE A 138 5.65 2.80 -26.38
C PHE A 138 4.54 2.95 -25.33
N VAL A 139 3.62 1.99 -25.36
CA VAL A 139 2.47 1.98 -24.45
C VAL A 139 2.39 0.64 -23.73
N MET A 140 2.22 0.68 -22.43
CA MET A 140 1.85 -0.49 -21.63
C MET A 140 0.34 -0.67 -21.64
N ASN A 141 -0.11 -1.82 -22.10
CA ASN A 141 -1.52 -2.08 -22.35
C ASN A 141 -2.29 -2.30 -21.04
N GLY A 142 -3.28 -1.45 -20.75
CA GLY A 142 -4.16 -1.58 -19.59
C GLY A 142 -5.35 -2.55 -19.77
N ARG A 143 -5.57 -3.13 -20.96
CA ARG A 143 -6.75 -3.96 -21.24
C ARG A 143 -6.86 -5.18 -20.33
N ALA A 144 -5.76 -5.83 -19.98
CA ALA A 144 -5.74 -6.97 -19.06
C ALA A 144 -6.24 -6.57 -17.65
N VAL A 145 -5.80 -5.43 -17.14
CA VAL A 145 -6.24 -4.86 -15.87
C VAL A 145 -7.73 -4.51 -15.92
N LYS A 146 -8.16 -3.84 -16.99
CA LYS A 146 -9.57 -3.49 -17.21
C LYS A 146 -10.47 -4.72 -17.26
N SER A 147 -10.06 -5.75 -18.00
CA SER A 147 -10.78 -7.03 -18.11
C SER A 147 -10.87 -7.76 -16.76
N ALA A 148 -9.77 -7.80 -15.99
CA ALA A 148 -9.75 -8.38 -14.65
C ALA A 148 -10.71 -7.65 -13.70
N ASN A 149 -10.71 -6.31 -13.72
CA ASN A 149 -11.62 -5.49 -12.92
C ASN A 149 -13.09 -5.69 -13.32
N GLN A 150 -13.40 -5.75 -14.60
CA GLN A 150 -14.76 -6.00 -15.08
C GLN A 150 -15.25 -7.39 -14.64
N ARG A 151 -14.41 -8.41 -14.79
CA ARG A 151 -14.72 -9.78 -14.34
C ARG A 151 -14.95 -9.84 -12.83
N PHE A 152 -14.09 -9.17 -12.06
CA PHE A 152 -14.25 -9.05 -10.62
C PHE A 152 -15.59 -8.39 -10.26
N ASN A 153 -15.92 -7.26 -10.85
CA ASN A 153 -17.15 -6.53 -10.57
C ASN A 153 -18.41 -7.37 -10.88
N LYS A 154 -18.43 -8.06 -12.02
CA LYS A 154 -19.53 -8.97 -12.38
C LYS A 154 -19.68 -10.12 -11.38
N LYS A 155 -18.58 -10.77 -10.98
CA LYS A 155 -18.61 -11.86 -9.99
C LYS A 155 -18.99 -11.36 -8.61
N ARG A 156 -18.46 -10.21 -8.19
CA ARG A 156 -18.79 -9.56 -6.92
C ARG A 156 -20.27 -9.24 -6.83
N ALA A 157 -20.85 -8.64 -7.88
CA ALA A 157 -22.28 -8.32 -7.92
C ALA A 157 -23.15 -9.58 -7.77
N LYS A 158 -22.82 -10.66 -8.48
CA LYS A 158 -23.55 -11.95 -8.34
C LYS A 158 -23.46 -12.52 -6.93
N LEU A 159 -22.29 -12.51 -6.30
CA LEU A 159 -22.09 -13.00 -4.94
C LEU A 159 -22.87 -12.17 -3.91
N ILE A 160 -22.83 -10.85 -4.03
CA ILE A 160 -23.59 -9.96 -3.15
C ILE A 160 -25.08 -10.24 -3.31
N SER A 161 -25.58 -10.27 -4.54
CA SER A 161 -27.00 -10.56 -4.81
C SER A 161 -27.45 -11.90 -4.22
N SER A 162 -26.63 -12.95 -4.30
CA SER A 162 -26.97 -14.26 -3.75
C SER A 162 -27.03 -14.28 -2.21
N VAL A 163 -26.17 -13.49 -1.54
CA VAL A 163 -26.10 -13.44 -0.07
C VAL A 163 -27.18 -12.51 0.51
N THR A 164 -27.55 -11.45 -0.21
CA THR A 164 -28.59 -10.50 0.24
C THR A 164 -30.01 -10.92 -0.15
N LYS A 165 -30.16 -11.98 -0.94
CA LYS A 165 -31.48 -12.48 -1.35
C LYS A 165 -32.27 -12.99 -0.15
N GLY A 166 -33.41 -12.34 0.14
CA GLY A 166 -34.28 -12.69 1.29
C GLY A 166 -33.87 -12.03 2.61
N SER A 167 -32.93 -11.10 2.61
CA SER A 167 -32.57 -10.33 3.79
C SER A 167 -33.10 -8.90 3.67
N ASP A 168 -33.95 -8.49 4.63
CA ASP A 168 -34.42 -7.09 4.74
C ASP A 168 -33.36 -6.13 5.28
N SER A 169 -32.21 -6.64 5.61
CA SER A 169 -31.16 -5.86 6.21
C SER A 169 -30.25 -5.23 5.14
N LYS A 170 -30.11 -3.91 5.19
CA LYS A 170 -29.08 -3.13 4.50
C LYS A 170 -27.67 -3.44 5.01
N THR A 171 -27.48 -4.57 5.69
CA THR A 171 -26.20 -4.99 6.25
C THR A 171 -25.23 -5.24 5.10
N SER A 172 -24.19 -4.45 5.04
CA SER A 172 -23.14 -4.62 4.05
C SER A 172 -22.49 -6.00 4.24
N VAL A 173 -22.58 -6.86 3.22
CA VAL A 173 -21.90 -8.17 3.20
C VAL A 173 -20.39 -7.93 3.10
N LYS A 174 -19.80 -7.51 4.23
CA LYS A 174 -18.35 -7.25 4.28
C LYS A 174 -17.51 -8.53 4.26
N TYR A 175 -18.05 -9.66 4.76
CA TYR A 175 -17.24 -10.82 5.18
C TYR A 175 -17.74 -12.17 4.63
N SER A 176 -17.91 -12.26 3.31
CA SER A 176 -18.08 -13.58 2.69
C SER A 176 -16.71 -14.18 2.36
N LYS A 177 -16.47 -15.45 2.75
CA LYS A 177 -15.25 -16.19 2.38
C LYS A 177 -14.99 -16.16 0.86
N GLN A 178 -16.04 -16.26 0.06
CA GLN A 178 -15.96 -16.21 -1.40
C GLN A 178 -15.57 -14.82 -1.91
N LEU A 179 -16.12 -13.74 -1.31
CA LEU A 179 -15.75 -12.37 -1.65
C LEU A 179 -14.29 -12.08 -1.27
N ASN A 180 -13.83 -12.57 -0.14
CA ASN A 180 -12.45 -12.44 0.29
C ASN A 180 -11.48 -13.12 -0.69
N ILE A 181 -11.77 -14.36 -1.10
CA ILE A 181 -10.98 -15.09 -2.10
C ILE A 181 -10.96 -14.35 -3.44
N LEU A 182 -12.13 -13.86 -3.88
CA LEU A 182 -12.26 -13.12 -5.14
C LEU A 182 -11.44 -11.82 -5.10
N SER A 183 -11.53 -11.08 -4.00
CA SER A 183 -10.78 -9.83 -3.78
C SER A 183 -9.27 -10.08 -3.71
N GLN A 184 -8.84 -11.12 -3.00
CA GLN A 184 -7.43 -11.51 -2.92
C GLN A 184 -6.85 -11.88 -4.29
N ARG A 185 -7.59 -12.65 -5.09
CA ARG A 185 -7.16 -13.04 -6.46
C ARG A 185 -7.00 -11.82 -7.37
N ARG A 186 -7.96 -10.88 -7.30
CA ARG A 186 -7.87 -9.63 -8.06
C ARG A 186 -6.64 -8.82 -7.64
N GLU A 187 -6.47 -8.62 -6.34
CA GLU A 187 -5.34 -7.87 -5.77
C GLU A 187 -3.99 -8.47 -6.19
N SER A 188 -3.86 -9.80 -6.08
CA SER A 188 -2.63 -10.50 -6.49
C SER A 188 -2.33 -10.32 -7.97
N PHE A 189 -3.37 -10.40 -8.84
CA PHE A 189 -3.20 -10.18 -10.27
C PHE A 189 -2.76 -8.74 -10.58
N LEU A 190 -3.42 -7.73 -9.96
CA LEU A 190 -3.07 -6.34 -10.20
C LEU A 190 -1.66 -6.02 -9.73
N ARG A 191 -1.28 -6.52 -8.55
CA ARG A 191 0.05 -6.33 -8.00
C ARG A 191 1.13 -6.96 -8.89
N ASP A 192 0.94 -8.19 -9.34
CA ASP A 192 1.88 -8.86 -10.26
C ASP A 192 2.03 -8.05 -11.56
N TYR A 193 0.91 -7.58 -12.12
CA TYR A 193 0.93 -6.76 -13.33
C TYR A 193 1.71 -5.45 -13.13
N PHE A 194 1.45 -4.74 -12.04
CA PHE A 194 2.11 -3.47 -11.74
C PHE A 194 3.61 -3.65 -11.48
N TYR A 195 4.00 -4.69 -10.74
CA TYR A 195 5.42 -4.99 -10.54
C TYR A 195 6.14 -5.32 -11.86
N LYS A 196 5.52 -6.07 -12.75
CA LYS A 196 6.08 -6.37 -14.07
C LYS A 196 6.26 -5.09 -14.91
N CYS A 197 5.27 -4.20 -14.88
CA CYS A 197 5.37 -2.92 -15.56
C CYS A 197 6.49 -2.04 -14.98
N ALA A 198 6.55 -1.90 -13.67
CA ALA A 198 7.59 -1.14 -12.99
C ALA A 198 8.98 -1.72 -13.27
N TRP A 199 9.14 -3.04 -13.19
CA TRP A 199 10.39 -3.71 -13.50
C TRP A 199 10.84 -3.46 -14.94
N TYR A 200 9.90 -3.53 -15.90
CA TYR A 200 10.21 -3.25 -17.30
C TYR A 200 10.69 -1.81 -17.51
N ILE A 201 10.00 -0.84 -16.89
CA ILE A 201 10.38 0.60 -16.96
C ILE A 201 11.77 0.83 -16.35
N CYS A 202 12.02 0.29 -15.14
CA CYS A 202 13.32 0.43 -14.49
C CYS A 202 14.45 -0.19 -15.35
N ARG A 203 14.21 -1.36 -15.93
CA ARG A 203 15.16 -2.02 -16.80
C ARG A 203 15.41 -1.22 -18.08
N TYR A 204 14.36 -0.68 -18.70
CA TYR A 204 14.46 0.17 -19.88
C TYR A 204 15.23 1.46 -19.55
N ALA A 205 14.88 2.14 -18.48
CA ALA A 205 15.55 3.35 -18.04
C ALA A 205 17.05 3.12 -17.78
N LYS A 206 17.39 2.01 -17.10
CA LYS A 206 18.79 1.63 -16.86
C LYS A 206 19.54 1.33 -18.16
N ALA A 207 18.92 0.60 -19.10
CA ALA A 207 19.56 0.25 -20.37
C ALA A 207 19.73 1.48 -21.30
N ALA A 208 18.86 2.47 -21.16
CA ALA A 208 18.90 3.71 -21.91
C ALA A 208 19.67 4.83 -21.19
N ASP A 209 20.28 4.55 -20.06
CA ASP A 209 21.04 5.53 -19.24
C ASP A 209 20.21 6.81 -18.96
N VAL A 210 19.00 6.62 -18.46
CA VAL A 210 18.05 7.70 -18.18
C VAL A 210 18.43 8.41 -16.88
N ASP A 211 18.54 9.73 -16.91
CA ASP A 211 18.89 10.55 -15.76
C ASP A 211 17.69 10.76 -14.83
N VAL A 212 16.51 11.01 -15.42
CA VAL A 212 15.28 11.32 -14.65
C VAL A 212 14.06 10.68 -15.29
N ILE A 213 13.20 10.14 -14.43
CA ILE A 213 11.85 9.66 -14.78
C ILE A 213 10.85 10.69 -14.27
N VAL A 214 10.00 11.22 -15.15
CA VAL A 214 8.93 12.18 -14.84
C VAL A 214 7.56 11.50 -14.99
N MET A 215 6.67 11.65 -13.99
CA MET A 215 5.32 11.09 -13.99
C MET A 215 4.30 12.17 -13.69
#